data_44dcb0fc4e48dc07fb21f43f5db9bad8
#
_entry.id   44dcb0fc4e48dc07fb21f43f5db9bad8
#
_cell.length_a   1.000
_cell.length_b   1.000
_cell.length_c   1.000
_cell.angle_alpha   90.00
_cell.angle_beta   90.00
_cell.angle_gamma   90.00
#
_symmetry.space_group_name_H-M   'P 1'
#
loop_
_entity.id
_entity.type
_entity.pdbx_description
1 polymer ?
#
loop_
_entity_poly.entity_id
_entity_poly.type
_entity_poly.pdbx_seq_one_letter_code
_entity_poly.pdbx_strand_id
1 'polypeptide(L)'
;MPSLSELYQVPLNVWNKNLLDSAAVANGGDTSWRSRKLAEARMLLALSQIAPTGRLIILAIDLCESLRVLIQMMVPVARRPDPSNNLPMADHAVLGLTYPKEAVLRPLPGTSYFHLLDPPDAWHANVSRLGRFPTQILCLGTSLPANVTCTELVLMAYGALSMQTVQVDEGDPAGVLHIEAARWWQQNLHRMPLSTTPFLRPDPATPAKGIGHDRH
;
A
#
# COMPACT_ATOMS: atom_id res chain seq x y z
N MET A 1 18.34 3.32 -13.32
CA MET A 1 17.20 2.71 -12.57
C MET A 1 16.44 1.88 -13.57
N PRO A 2 16.05 0.63 -13.26
CA PRO A 2 15.15 -0.11 -14.12
C PRO A 2 13.86 0.68 -14.29
N SER A 3 13.29 0.66 -15.48
CA SER A 3 12.00 1.30 -15.76
C SER A 3 10.90 0.58 -14.99
N LEU A 4 9.78 1.26 -14.71
CA LEU A 4 8.62 0.62 -14.05
C LEU A 4 8.15 -0.63 -14.83
N SER A 5 8.30 -0.64 -16.17
CA SER A 5 7.99 -1.78 -17.02
C SER A 5 8.96 -2.95 -16.84
N GLU A 6 10.20 -2.71 -16.43
CA GLU A 6 11.18 -3.76 -16.12
C GLU A 6 10.99 -4.37 -14.75
N LEU A 7 10.42 -3.60 -13.81
CA LEU A 7 10.10 -4.10 -12.46
C LEU A 7 8.83 -4.97 -12.44
N TYR A 8 7.90 -4.75 -13.38
CA TYR A 8 6.57 -5.37 -13.39
C TYR A 8 6.19 -5.76 -14.82
N GLN A 9 6.60 -6.96 -15.23
CA GLN A 9 6.61 -7.38 -16.63
C GLN A 9 5.26 -7.77 -17.25
N VAL A 10 4.15 -7.78 -16.51
CA VAL A 10 2.87 -8.26 -17.03
C VAL A 10 1.75 -7.23 -16.86
N PRO A 11 1.34 -6.53 -17.94
CA PRO A 11 0.19 -5.62 -17.89
C PRO A 11 -1.13 -6.37 -17.65
N LEU A 12 -2.04 -5.75 -16.92
CA LEU A 12 -3.34 -6.31 -16.49
C LEU A 12 -4.27 -6.75 -17.63
N ASN A 13 -4.16 -6.14 -18.80
CA ASN A 13 -4.95 -6.51 -19.98
C ASN A 13 -4.63 -7.91 -20.50
N VAL A 14 -3.58 -8.56 -20.01
CA VAL A 14 -3.16 -9.92 -20.37
C VAL A 14 -3.64 -10.95 -19.33
N TRP A 15 -4.37 -10.50 -18.31
CA TRP A 15 -4.90 -11.35 -17.24
C TRP A 15 -6.04 -12.22 -17.73
N ASN A 16 -5.71 -13.36 -18.30
CA ASN A 16 -6.66 -14.44 -18.42
C ASN A 16 -6.27 -15.56 -17.42
N LYS A 17 -7.21 -16.43 -17.13
CA LYS A 17 -7.01 -17.57 -16.23
C LYS A 17 -5.79 -18.42 -16.64
N ASN A 18 -5.52 -18.52 -17.94
CA ASN A 18 -4.41 -19.30 -18.49
C ASN A 18 -3.04 -18.71 -18.16
N LEU A 19 -2.93 -17.41 -17.98
CA LEU A 19 -1.67 -16.75 -17.63
C LEU A 19 -1.33 -16.95 -16.13
N LEU A 20 -2.35 -16.91 -15.28
CA LEU A 20 -2.22 -17.25 -13.86
C LEU A 20 -1.80 -18.72 -13.70
N ASP A 21 -2.40 -19.59 -14.49
CA ASP A 21 -2.12 -21.03 -14.45
C ASP A 21 -0.73 -21.35 -15.03
N SER A 22 -0.30 -20.69 -16.12
CA SER A 22 1.02 -20.90 -16.73
C SER A 22 2.16 -20.27 -15.90
N ALA A 23 1.98 -19.09 -15.32
CA ALA A 23 2.93 -18.52 -14.37
C ALA A 23 3.04 -19.39 -13.10
N ALA A 24 1.95 -20.05 -12.72
CA ALA A 24 1.94 -21.03 -11.63
C ALA A 24 2.79 -22.27 -11.94
N VAL A 25 2.82 -22.72 -13.19
CA VAL A 25 3.62 -23.90 -13.61
C VAL A 25 5.12 -23.57 -13.67
N ALA A 26 5.52 -22.36 -14.06
CA ALA A 26 6.90 -21.95 -14.19
C ALA A 26 7.71 -21.90 -12.87
N ASN A 27 7.04 -21.84 -11.72
CA ASN A 27 7.66 -21.68 -10.40
C ASN A 27 7.90 -23.01 -9.68
N GLY A 28 8.51 -23.99 -10.33
CA GLY A 28 8.71 -25.36 -9.84
C GLY A 28 9.02 -25.49 -8.34
N GLY A 29 8.34 -26.42 -7.66
CA GLY A 29 8.70 -26.97 -6.37
C GLY A 29 7.77 -26.69 -5.19
N ASP A 30 7.45 -25.44 -4.82
CA ASP A 30 6.58 -25.13 -3.68
C ASP A 30 5.15 -24.82 -4.12
N THR A 31 4.34 -25.88 -4.19
CA THR A 31 2.94 -25.78 -4.59
C THR A 31 2.09 -24.96 -3.60
N SER A 32 2.45 -24.98 -2.32
CA SER A 32 1.76 -24.24 -1.26
C SER A 32 1.96 -22.73 -1.43
N TRP A 33 3.21 -22.30 -1.59
CA TRP A 33 3.54 -20.90 -1.83
C TRP A 33 2.94 -20.37 -3.14
N ARG A 34 2.97 -21.18 -4.20
CA ARG A 34 2.32 -20.85 -5.47
C ARG A 34 0.81 -20.63 -5.29
N SER A 35 0.13 -21.55 -4.62
CA SER A 35 -1.32 -21.43 -4.33
C SER A 35 -1.61 -20.18 -3.51
N ARG A 36 -0.78 -19.85 -2.53
CA ARG A 36 -0.92 -18.63 -1.73
C ARG A 36 -0.78 -17.38 -2.60
N LYS A 37 0.26 -17.26 -3.42
CA LYS A 37 0.43 -16.11 -4.33
C LYS A 37 -0.77 -15.89 -5.23
N LEU A 38 -1.31 -16.97 -5.78
CA LEU A 38 -2.52 -16.90 -6.63
C LEU A 38 -3.76 -16.43 -5.84
N ALA A 39 -3.93 -16.91 -4.63
CA ALA A 39 -5.04 -16.49 -3.76
C ALA A 39 -4.93 -15.00 -3.42
N GLU A 40 -3.74 -14.54 -3.02
CA GLU A 40 -3.49 -13.13 -2.71
C GLU A 40 -3.72 -12.22 -3.92
N ALA A 41 -3.23 -12.61 -5.10
CA ALA A 41 -3.45 -11.86 -6.34
C ALA A 41 -4.96 -11.75 -6.68
N ARG A 42 -5.71 -12.85 -6.54
CA ARG A 42 -7.17 -12.84 -6.75
C ARG A 42 -7.89 -11.94 -5.74
N MET A 43 -7.49 -11.97 -4.48
CA MET A 43 -8.07 -11.10 -3.45
C MET A 43 -7.79 -9.62 -3.73
N LEU A 44 -6.60 -9.25 -4.19
CA LEU A 44 -6.29 -7.88 -4.59
C LEU A 44 -7.12 -7.42 -5.79
N LEU A 45 -7.30 -8.28 -6.79
CA LEU A 45 -8.17 -7.98 -7.94
C LEU A 45 -9.63 -7.81 -7.50
N ALA A 46 -10.12 -8.66 -6.61
CA ALA A 46 -11.46 -8.52 -6.05
C ALA A 46 -11.59 -7.22 -5.25
N LEU A 47 -10.58 -6.86 -4.43
CA LEU A 47 -10.55 -5.61 -3.70
C LEU A 47 -10.62 -4.39 -4.64
N SER A 48 -9.90 -4.42 -5.76
CA SER A 48 -9.92 -3.33 -6.75
C SER A 48 -11.30 -3.18 -7.43
N GLN A 49 -12.07 -4.25 -7.53
CA GLN A 49 -13.42 -4.23 -8.10
C GLN A 49 -14.48 -3.68 -7.13
N ILE A 50 -14.34 -3.96 -5.84
CA ILE A 50 -15.29 -3.49 -4.81
C ILE A 50 -14.93 -2.09 -4.28
N ALA A 51 -13.68 -1.67 -4.42
CA ALA A 51 -13.28 -0.30 -4.09
C ALA A 51 -13.99 0.70 -5.01
N PRO A 52 -14.30 1.93 -4.55
CA PRO A 52 -14.84 2.97 -5.40
C PRO A 52 -14.01 3.17 -6.66
N THR A 53 -14.66 3.46 -7.78
CA THR A 53 -14.01 3.60 -9.10
C THR A 53 -12.77 4.49 -9.02
N GLY A 54 -11.64 3.94 -9.43
CA GLY A 54 -10.33 4.61 -9.43
C GLY A 54 -9.63 4.62 -8.07
N ARG A 55 -10.27 4.24 -6.95
CA ARG A 55 -9.64 4.25 -5.62
C ARG A 55 -8.42 3.34 -5.56
N LEU A 56 -8.52 2.17 -6.16
CA LEU A 56 -7.47 1.18 -6.26
C LEU A 56 -7.42 0.64 -7.69
N ILE A 57 -6.30 0.83 -8.36
CA ILE A 57 -6.05 0.28 -9.69
C ILE A 57 -4.83 -0.62 -9.59
N ILE A 58 -4.99 -1.87 -9.97
CA ILE A 58 -3.87 -2.80 -10.11
C ILE A 58 -3.30 -2.62 -11.50
N LEU A 59 -2.08 -2.10 -11.60
CA LEU A 59 -1.42 -1.77 -12.87
C LEU A 59 -0.68 -2.97 -13.45
N ALA A 60 -0.04 -3.79 -12.59
CA ALA A 60 0.67 -5.00 -12.99
C ALA A 60 0.78 -5.98 -11.84
N ILE A 61 0.91 -7.27 -12.14
CA ILE A 61 1.24 -8.32 -11.16
C ILE A 61 2.30 -9.25 -11.75
N ASP A 62 3.26 -9.62 -10.91
CA ASP A 62 4.27 -10.63 -11.18
C ASP A 62 4.20 -11.71 -10.10
N LEU A 63 4.16 -12.97 -10.53
CA LEU A 63 4.06 -14.16 -9.67
C LEU A 63 5.36 -14.97 -9.61
N CYS A 64 6.49 -14.37 -9.97
CA CYS A 64 7.79 -15.06 -9.95
C CYS A 64 8.15 -15.57 -8.54
N GLU A 65 9.31 -15.30 -8.01
CA GLU A 65 9.76 -15.75 -6.70
C GLU A 65 8.86 -15.21 -5.57
N SER A 66 8.67 -13.89 -5.54
CA SER A 66 7.71 -13.21 -4.67
C SER A 66 6.47 -12.80 -5.47
N LEU A 67 5.35 -12.56 -4.81
CA LEU A 67 4.25 -11.82 -5.44
C LEU A 67 4.63 -10.33 -5.44
N ARG A 68 4.70 -9.73 -6.63
CA ARG A 68 4.91 -8.30 -6.80
C ARG A 68 3.70 -7.68 -7.48
N VAL A 69 3.27 -6.53 -6.98
CA VAL A 69 2.10 -5.84 -7.51
C VAL A 69 2.40 -4.36 -7.66
N LEU A 70 2.13 -3.81 -8.83
CA LEU A 70 2.13 -2.37 -9.05
C LEU A 70 0.72 -1.84 -8.86
N ILE A 71 0.56 -0.90 -7.95
CA ILE A 71 -0.72 -0.39 -7.49
C ILE A 71 -0.74 1.12 -7.67
N GLN A 72 -1.79 1.65 -8.28
CA GLN A 72 -2.14 3.06 -8.17
C GLN A 72 -3.27 3.22 -7.15
N MET A 73 -3.10 4.13 -6.23
CA MET A 73 -4.04 4.39 -5.14
C MET A 73 -4.42 5.87 -5.14
N MET A 74 -5.71 6.17 -5.28
CA MET A 74 -6.23 7.55 -5.20
C MET A 74 -6.27 8.00 -3.73
N VAL A 75 -5.23 8.70 -3.35
CA VAL A 75 -5.04 9.27 -2.02
C VAL A 75 -4.19 10.54 -2.15
N PRO A 76 -4.54 11.64 -1.47
CA PRO A 76 -3.74 12.85 -1.52
C PRO A 76 -2.39 12.62 -0.81
N VAL A 77 -1.30 12.84 -1.52
CA VAL A 77 0.06 12.72 -0.98
C VAL A 77 0.74 14.09 -1.02
N ALA A 78 1.13 14.57 0.15
CA ALA A 78 1.90 15.81 0.24
C ALA A 78 3.29 15.62 -0.38
N ARG A 79 3.73 16.59 -1.16
CA ARG A 79 5.07 16.69 -1.70
C ARG A 79 5.90 17.67 -0.87
N ARG A 80 7.19 17.66 -1.04
CA ARG A 80 8.08 18.55 -0.28
C ARG A 80 7.62 20.01 -0.40
N PRO A 81 7.46 20.73 0.72
CA PRO A 81 7.11 22.14 0.69
C PRO A 81 8.14 22.96 -0.12
N ASP A 82 7.66 23.92 -0.87
CA ASP A 82 8.52 24.85 -1.59
C ASP A 82 9.20 25.87 -0.63
N PRO A 83 10.17 26.67 -1.11
CA PRO A 83 10.79 27.70 -0.29
C PRO A 83 9.84 28.74 0.28
N SER A 84 8.67 28.95 -0.33
CA SER A 84 7.61 29.83 0.15
C SER A 84 6.66 29.13 1.13
N ASN A 85 7.01 27.92 1.56
CA ASN A 85 6.23 27.07 2.45
C ASN A 85 4.85 26.68 1.89
N ASN A 86 4.63 26.69 0.56
CA ASN A 86 3.47 26.05 -0.04
C ASN A 86 3.68 24.54 -0.03
N LEU A 87 2.57 23.82 0.16
CA LEU A 87 2.55 22.37 0.20
C LEU A 87 1.91 21.83 -1.08
N PRO A 88 2.71 21.45 -2.10
CA PRO A 88 2.18 20.82 -3.28
C PRO A 88 1.57 19.46 -2.94
N MET A 89 0.51 19.06 -3.63
CA MET A 89 -0.18 17.79 -3.44
C MET A 89 -0.19 17.00 -4.73
N ALA A 90 0.09 15.71 -4.63
CA ALA A 90 -0.29 14.72 -5.63
C ALA A 90 -1.67 14.17 -5.26
N ASP A 91 -2.47 13.81 -6.23
CA ASP A 91 -3.83 13.27 -6.06
C ASP A 91 -3.85 11.73 -5.94
N HIS A 92 -2.73 11.09 -6.23
CA HIS A 92 -2.58 9.65 -6.16
C HIS A 92 -1.15 9.25 -5.74
N ALA A 93 -1.00 8.00 -5.35
CA ALA A 93 0.27 7.32 -5.13
C ALA A 93 0.41 6.12 -6.06
N VAL A 94 1.61 5.89 -6.59
CA VAL A 94 1.98 4.63 -7.24
C VAL A 94 2.90 3.86 -6.31
N LEU A 95 2.50 2.64 -5.97
CA LEU A 95 3.17 1.77 -5.00
C LEU A 95 3.59 0.46 -5.66
N GLY A 96 4.81 0.03 -5.39
CA GLY A 96 5.26 -1.33 -5.64
C GLY A 96 5.12 -2.16 -4.36
N LEU A 97 4.20 -3.12 -4.34
CA LEU A 97 4.11 -4.13 -3.28
C LEU A 97 5.01 -5.30 -3.61
N THR A 98 5.84 -5.72 -2.65
CA THR A 98 6.57 -6.99 -2.69
C THR A 98 6.13 -7.85 -1.51
N TYR A 99 5.52 -8.99 -1.81
CA TYR A 99 5.02 -9.94 -0.81
C TYR A 99 5.84 -11.23 -0.88
N PRO A 100 6.83 -11.39 -0.01
CA PRO A 100 7.70 -12.56 0.03
C PRO A 100 7.07 -13.69 0.83
N LYS A 101 7.59 -14.91 0.69
CA LYS A 101 7.13 -16.10 1.42
C LYS A 101 7.20 -15.93 2.94
N GLU A 102 8.20 -15.22 3.43
CA GLU A 102 8.43 -14.93 4.84
C GLU A 102 7.27 -14.18 5.49
N ALA A 103 6.55 -13.36 4.72
CA ALA A 103 5.36 -12.64 5.20
C ALA A 103 4.27 -13.57 5.74
N VAL A 104 4.17 -14.80 5.18
CA VAL A 104 3.20 -15.80 5.61
C VAL A 104 3.63 -16.48 6.91
N LEU A 105 4.92 -16.79 7.03
CA LEU A 105 5.45 -17.57 8.13
C LEU A 105 5.77 -16.70 9.34
N ARG A 106 6.58 -15.68 9.12
CA ARG A 106 7.02 -14.73 10.14
C ARG A 106 7.50 -13.45 9.45
N PRO A 107 6.69 -12.39 9.43
CA PRO A 107 7.14 -11.10 8.93
C PRO A 107 8.40 -10.67 9.69
N LEU A 108 9.47 -10.41 8.96
CA LEU A 108 10.71 -9.94 9.58
C LEU A 108 10.54 -8.47 10.00
N PRO A 109 10.95 -8.09 11.21
CA PRO A 109 10.95 -6.69 11.64
C PRO A 109 11.71 -5.81 10.64
N GLY A 110 11.18 -4.64 10.32
CA GLY A 110 11.80 -3.71 9.38
C GLY A 110 11.71 -4.11 7.90
N THR A 111 10.97 -5.17 7.56
CA THR A 111 10.72 -5.52 6.15
C THR A 111 9.83 -4.47 5.52
N SER A 112 10.28 -3.91 4.41
CA SER A 112 9.49 -3.02 3.58
C SER A 112 8.70 -3.79 2.56
N TYR A 113 7.37 -3.78 2.72
CA TYR A 113 6.47 -4.38 1.74
C TYR A 113 6.17 -3.41 0.60
N PHE A 114 6.15 -2.10 0.87
CA PHE A 114 5.81 -1.09 -0.11
C PHE A 114 6.96 -0.15 -0.41
N HIS A 115 7.13 0.09 -1.69
CA HIS A 115 7.96 1.15 -2.24
C HIS A 115 7.05 2.19 -2.90
N LEU A 116 7.13 3.44 -2.45
CA LEU A 116 6.46 4.56 -3.11
C LEU A 116 7.29 4.97 -4.34
N LEU A 117 6.68 4.88 -5.50
CA LEU A 117 7.31 5.13 -6.79
C LEU A 117 6.91 6.50 -7.34
N ASP A 118 5.68 6.94 -7.05
CA ASP A 118 5.16 8.27 -7.39
C ASP A 118 4.21 8.77 -6.29
N PRO A 119 4.32 10.02 -5.82
CA PRO A 119 5.37 11.00 -6.16
C PRO A 119 6.73 10.63 -5.54
N PRO A 120 7.85 10.92 -6.24
CA PRO A 120 9.20 10.55 -5.78
C PRO A 120 9.70 11.45 -4.63
N ASP A 121 9.03 12.53 -4.33
CA ASP A 121 9.36 13.53 -3.31
C ASP A 121 8.28 13.64 -2.22
N ALA A 122 7.65 12.52 -1.88
CA ALA A 122 6.62 12.48 -0.84
C ALA A 122 7.13 13.05 0.49
N TRP A 123 6.35 13.98 1.05
CA TRP A 123 6.63 14.62 2.33
C TRP A 123 5.79 13.99 3.44
N HIS A 124 6.25 12.83 3.89
CA HIS A 124 5.49 11.98 4.80
C HIS A 124 6.41 11.37 5.85
N ALA A 125 6.05 11.42 7.13
CA ALA A 125 6.89 10.92 8.22
C ALA A 125 7.23 9.41 8.08
N ASN A 126 6.28 8.63 7.64
CA ASN A 126 6.43 7.16 7.50
C ASN A 126 6.96 6.73 6.12
N VAL A 127 7.31 7.68 5.25
CA VAL A 127 7.95 7.42 3.95
C VAL A 127 9.41 7.83 4.01
N SER A 128 10.33 6.94 3.60
CA SER A 128 11.76 7.24 3.66
C SER A 128 12.13 8.39 2.73
N ARG A 129 13.15 9.15 3.14
CA ARG A 129 13.72 10.18 2.27
C ARG A 129 14.33 9.55 1.02
N LEU A 130 14.07 10.16 -0.14
CA LEU A 130 14.74 9.78 -1.39
C LEU A 130 16.28 9.99 -1.26
N GLY A 131 17.05 9.06 -1.80
CA GLY A 131 18.51 9.09 -1.72
C GLY A 131 19.10 8.25 -0.59
N ARG A 132 18.34 7.91 0.45
CA ARG A 132 18.75 6.91 1.44
C ARG A 132 18.61 5.48 0.90
N PHE A 133 17.60 5.27 0.05
CA PHE A 133 17.30 4.03 -0.65
C PHE A 133 17.07 4.33 -2.13
N PRO A 134 17.16 3.33 -3.03
CA PRO A 134 16.88 3.50 -4.46
C PRO A 134 15.47 4.02 -4.76
N THR A 135 14.52 3.68 -3.89
CA THR A 135 13.12 4.13 -3.92
C THR A 135 12.70 4.57 -2.52
N GLN A 136 11.64 5.35 -2.41
CA GLN A 136 11.07 5.68 -1.11
C GLN A 136 10.34 4.45 -0.54
N ILE A 137 10.62 4.13 0.73
CA ILE A 137 10.01 3.02 1.45
C ILE A 137 8.86 3.55 2.30
N LEU A 138 7.69 2.90 2.25
CA LEU A 138 6.58 3.16 3.15
C LEU A 138 6.64 2.20 4.35
N CYS A 139 6.78 2.73 5.55
CA CYS A 139 6.71 1.99 6.79
C CYS A 139 5.25 1.76 7.20
N LEU A 140 4.89 0.52 7.50
CA LEU A 140 3.58 0.13 8.04
C LEU A 140 3.61 -0.20 9.54
N GLY A 141 4.69 0.12 10.23
CA GLY A 141 4.93 -0.22 11.63
C GLY A 141 6.05 -1.25 11.80
N THR A 142 6.40 -1.56 13.05
CA THR A 142 7.55 -2.44 13.38
C THR A 142 7.23 -3.91 13.41
N SER A 143 5.98 -4.27 13.65
CA SER A 143 5.58 -5.67 13.75
C SER A 143 4.25 -5.89 13.04
N LEU A 144 4.28 -6.73 12.03
CA LEU A 144 3.08 -7.20 11.36
C LEU A 144 2.77 -8.62 11.87
N PRO A 145 1.48 -9.01 11.95
CA PRO A 145 1.12 -10.36 12.33
C PRO A 145 1.59 -11.37 11.28
N ALA A 146 1.88 -12.59 11.70
CA ALA A 146 2.06 -13.70 10.77
C ALA A 146 0.79 -13.87 9.93
N ASN A 147 0.96 -14.35 8.70
CA ASN A 147 -0.16 -14.49 7.74
C ASN A 147 -0.84 -13.19 7.29
N VAL A 148 -0.23 -12.01 7.53
CA VAL A 148 -0.78 -10.78 6.98
C VAL A 148 -1.03 -10.92 5.48
N THR A 149 -2.20 -10.54 5.02
CA THR A 149 -2.60 -10.65 3.60
C THR A 149 -2.19 -9.41 2.81
N CYS A 150 -2.08 -9.55 1.49
CA CYS A 150 -1.85 -8.38 0.62
C CYS A 150 -2.99 -7.36 0.73
N THR A 151 -4.22 -7.81 0.95
CA THR A 151 -5.39 -6.93 1.17
C THR A 151 -5.19 -6.08 2.44
N GLU A 152 -4.81 -6.69 3.55
CA GLU A 152 -4.53 -5.98 4.80
C GLU A 152 -3.38 -4.99 4.63
N LEU A 153 -2.31 -5.39 3.96
CA LEU A 153 -1.19 -4.51 3.65
C LEU A 153 -1.62 -3.29 2.83
N VAL A 154 -2.48 -3.47 1.81
CA VAL A 154 -3.03 -2.36 1.00
C VAL A 154 -3.89 -1.42 1.85
N LEU A 155 -4.73 -1.95 2.74
CA LEU A 155 -5.54 -1.14 3.65
C LEU A 155 -4.66 -0.36 4.64
N MET A 156 -3.62 -0.98 5.18
CA MET A 156 -2.65 -0.29 6.04
C MET A 156 -1.89 0.80 5.29
N ALA A 157 -1.48 0.55 4.04
CA ALA A 157 -0.83 1.54 3.20
C ALA A 157 -1.74 2.74 2.91
N TYR A 158 -3.04 2.49 2.65
CA TYR A 158 -4.02 3.56 2.52
C TYR A 158 -4.16 4.37 3.80
N GLY A 159 -4.29 3.71 4.95
CA GLY A 159 -4.38 4.38 6.26
C GLY A 159 -3.16 5.26 6.54
N ALA A 160 -1.97 4.78 6.23
CA ALA A 160 -0.74 5.56 6.38
C ALA A 160 -0.73 6.76 5.42
N LEU A 161 -0.87 6.56 4.10
CA LEU A 161 -0.81 7.62 3.10
C LEU A 161 -1.92 8.66 3.24
N SER A 162 -3.11 8.25 3.71
CA SER A 162 -4.21 9.15 4.02
C SER A 162 -4.04 9.90 5.34
N MET A 163 -2.92 9.79 5.99
CA MET A 163 -2.58 10.39 7.30
C MET A 163 -3.44 9.90 8.48
N GLN A 164 -4.25 8.85 8.31
CA GLN A 164 -5.09 8.29 9.39
C GLN A 164 -4.28 7.59 10.47
N THR A 165 -3.16 6.97 10.08
CA THR A 165 -2.27 6.22 10.97
C THR A 165 -0.83 6.73 10.91
N VAL A 166 -0.64 8.03 10.61
CA VAL A 166 0.68 8.63 10.52
C VAL A 166 1.32 8.70 11.90
N GLN A 167 2.58 8.25 11.98
CA GLN A 167 3.40 8.44 13.17
C GLN A 167 4.35 9.63 12.93
N VAL A 168 4.28 10.62 13.79
CA VAL A 168 5.13 11.84 13.72
C VAL A 168 6.04 12.00 14.92
N ASP A 169 5.95 11.14 15.93
CA ASP A 169 6.82 11.15 17.10
C ASP A 169 8.20 10.61 16.72
N GLU A 170 9.20 11.48 16.75
CA GLU A 170 10.59 11.13 16.46
C GLU A 170 11.19 10.17 17.50
N GLY A 171 10.64 10.14 18.69
CA GLY A 171 11.05 9.22 19.77
C GLY A 171 10.62 7.78 19.51
N ASP A 172 9.70 7.57 18.56
CA ASP A 172 9.33 6.24 18.10
C ASP A 172 10.06 5.87 16.78
N PRO A 173 11.24 5.23 16.86
CA PRO A 173 12.01 4.86 15.70
C PRO A 173 11.29 3.84 14.80
N ALA A 174 10.20 3.30 15.30
CA ALA A 174 9.44 2.24 14.67
C ALA A 174 8.59 2.73 13.50
N GLY A 175 8.28 4.01 13.43
CA GLY A 175 7.37 4.55 12.43
C GLY A 175 7.95 5.69 11.61
N VAL A 176 8.86 6.47 12.17
CA VAL A 176 9.39 7.67 11.50
C VAL A 176 10.62 7.34 10.66
N LEU A 177 10.45 7.36 9.33
CA LEU A 177 11.55 7.19 8.37
C LEU A 177 12.08 8.51 7.81
N HIS A 178 11.31 9.60 7.93
CA HIS A 178 11.64 10.93 7.42
C HIS A 178 11.50 11.97 8.53
N ILE A 179 12.57 12.15 9.29
CA ILE A 179 12.59 13.02 10.47
C ILE A 179 12.23 14.48 10.12
N GLU A 180 12.76 15.02 9.01
CA GLU A 180 12.44 16.40 8.59
C GLU A 180 10.93 16.57 8.32
N ALA A 181 10.30 15.59 7.67
CA ALA A 181 8.86 15.61 7.43
C ALA A 181 8.08 15.47 8.75
N ALA A 182 8.51 14.58 9.65
CA ALA A 182 7.85 14.41 10.95
C ALA A 182 7.86 15.72 11.75
N ARG A 183 9.01 16.38 11.87
CA ARG A 183 9.13 17.69 12.54
C ARG A 183 8.26 18.76 11.90
N TRP A 184 8.27 18.80 10.58
CA TRP A 184 7.44 19.76 9.85
C TRP A 184 5.95 19.53 10.13
N TRP A 185 5.49 18.27 10.11
CA TRP A 185 4.11 17.93 10.42
C TRP A 185 3.73 18.23 11.86
N GLN A 186 4.60 17.98 12.85
CA GLN A 186 4.36 18.37 14.25
C GLN A 186 4.07 19.88 14.39
N GLN A 187 4.77 20.70 13.61
CA GLN A 187 4.58 22.15 13.60
C GLN A 187 3.41 22.64 12.74
N ASN A 188 2.92 21.80 11.83
CA ASN A 188 1.91 22.14 10.82
C ASN A 188 0.73 21.16 10.80
N LEU A 189 0.30 20.64 11.95
CA LEU A 189 -0.80 19.66 12.05
C LEU A 189 -2.09 20.13 11.37
N HIS A 190 -2.39 21.44 11.41
CA HIS A 190 -3.57 22.03 10.77
C HIS A 190 -3.54 21.96 9.24
N ARG A 191 -2.40 21.66 8.64
CA ARG A 191 -2.21 21.52 7.18
C ARG A 191 -2.17 20.06 6.74
N MET A 192 -2.26 19.12 7.67
CA MET A 192 -2.18 17.71 7.37
C MET A 192 -3.33 17.29 6.44
N PRO A 193 -3.05 16.66 5.29
CA PRO A 193 -4.08 16.28 4.31
C PRO A 193 -4.80 15.00 4.75
N LEU A 194 -5.38 15.04 5.96
CA LEU A 194 -6.11 13.92 6.52
C LEU A 194 -7.32 13.60 5.65
N SER A 195 -7.31 12.46 4.99
CA SER A 195 -8.47 11.94 4.30
C SER A 195 -9.31 11.08 5.23
N THR A 196 -10.53 11.53 5.52
CA THR A 196 -11.52 10.75 6.28
C THR A 196 -12.37 9.85 5.38
N THR A 197 -12.11 9.85 4.07
CA THR A 197 -12.87 9.03 3.12
C THR A 197 -12.56 7.57 3.35
N PRO A 198 -13.57 6.71 3.59
CA PRO A 198 -13.35 5.27 3.75
C PRO A 198 -12.74 4.65 2.49
N PHE A 199 -11.84 3.69 2.67
CA PHE A 199 -11.30 2.94 1.52
C PHE A 199 -12.40 2.21 0.75
N LEU A 200 -13.29 1.53 1.46
CA LEU A 200 -14.48 0.89 0.90
C LEU A 200 -15.71 1.75 1.18
N ARG A 201 -16.61 1.87 0.21
CA ARG A 201 -17.94 2.41 0.46
C ARG A 201 -18.76 1.36 1.22
N PRO A 202 -19.58 1.77 2.20
CA PRO A 202 -20.65 0.90 2.67
C PRO A 202 -21.50 0.51 1.45
N ASP A 203 -21.85 -0.77 1.34
CA ASP A 203 -22.77 -1.24 0.31
C ASP A 203 -24.12 -0.52 0.51
N PRO A 204 -24.60 0.27 -0.47
CA PRO A 204 -25.88 0.95 -0.35
C PRO A 204 -27.05 -0.03 -0.25
N ALA A 205 -26.85 -1.29 -0.59
CA ALA A 205 -27.86 -2.35 -0.50
C ALA A 205 -27.92 -3.03 0.88
N THR A 206 -26.98 -2.75 1.80
CA THR A 206 -27.06 -3.26 3.17
C THR A 206 -27.86 -2.27 4.02
N PRO A 207 -29.18 -2.50 4.24
CA PRO A 207 -29.94 -1.65 5.16
C PRO A 207 -29.26 -1.72 6.51
N ALA A 208 -28.99 -0.56 7.13
CA ALA A 208 -28.50 -0.48 8.48
C ALA A 208 -29.40 -1.39 9.34
N LYS A 209 -28.86 -2.49 9.87
CA LYS A 209 -29.57 -3.31 10.85
C LYS A 209 -29.91 -2.37 11.99
N GLY A 210 -31.16 -1.92 12.03
CA GLY A 210 -31.67 -1.15 13.13
C GLY A 210 -31.36 -1.92 14.40
N ILE A 211 -30.54 -1.32 15.25
CA ILE A 211 -30.40 -1.79 16.63
C ILE A 211 -31.77 -1.53 17.26
N GLY A 212 -32.60 -2.57 17.20
CA GLY A 212 -33.87 -2.59 17.90
C GLY A 212 -33.55 -2.40 19.39
N HIS A 213 -33.82 -1.22 19.91
CA HIS A 213 -33.97 -1.01 21.33
C HIS A 213 -35.27 -1.72 21.73
N ASP A 214 -35.18 -3.00 22.08
CA ASP A 214 -36.19 -3.64 22.88
C ASP A 214 -36.17 -2.96 24.28
N ARG A 215 -37.11 -2.05 24.48
CA ARG A 215 -37.48 -1.57 25.81
C ARG A 215 -38.43 -2.61 26.38
N HIS A 216 -37.98 -3.30 27.38
CA HIS A 216 -38.81 -3.92 28.39
C HIS A 216 -38.33 -3.46 29.79
#